data_7890360665490fb5bb6c2f84d96a256d
#
_entry.id   7890360665490fb5bb6c2f84d96a256d
#
_cell.length_a   1.000
_cell.length_b   1.000
_cell.length_c   1.000
_cell.angle_alpha   90.00
_cell.angle_beta   90.00
_cell.angle_gamma   90.00
#
_symmetry.space_group_name_H-M   'P 1'
#
loop_
_entity.id
_entity.type
_entity.pdbx_description
1 polymer ?
#
loop_
_entity_poly.entity_id
_entity_poly.type
_entity_poly.pdbx_seq_one_letter_code
_entity_poly.pdbx_strand_id
1 'polypeptide(L)'
;AGLKTVQAGETVLDIGSGGGIDCFEAARLVGPTGRVIGIDVTDTMLEIARKNATVVAMNLGYSASNVEFRKGLADAMPVDDGTIDLIISNCVINLAPDKRKVFREMYRVAKPGGRFTISDIVSDQTVPQYLVHDTQKWGDCLSGALTLTDYMKGMTAAGFLGIHLVKVSPWQVIDGLHFFSVTLTGYRLSQAPTASSARYATLRGPFSRLVDERGTTYRRGIPQPINPDDELLLNAPPFAEHFLLTTEPVTFDNHDPRWTAVLPAQAPCTWRGHYALLAGPFVEAADDDHHVYRRGEPLEICSKTVAVLETERYTPHFVILNRAGNRVSGEAVTCAPEGGCC
;
A
#
# COMPACT_ATOMS: atom_id res chain seq x y z
N ALA A 1 1.32 -12.25 3.95
CA ALA A 1 1.50 -10.95 3.31
C ALA A 1 2.98 -10.56 3.28
N GLY A 2 3.41 -9.78 2.29
CA GLY A 2 4.72 -9.12 2.32
C GLY A 2 5.99 -9.97 2.20
N LEU A 3 5.88 -11.28 2.23
CA LEU A 3 7.04 -12.19 2.22
C LEU A 3 7.94 -12.02 0.98
N LYS A 4 7.37 -11.60 -0.16
CA LYS A 4 8.14 -11.34 -1.39
C LYS A 4 9.08 -10.13 -1.28
N THR A 5 8.89 -9.26 -0.29
CA THR A 5 9.68 -8.06 -0.07
C THR A 5 10.77 -8.24 1.00
N VAL A 6 10.84 -9.39 1.66
CA VAL A 6 11.83 -9.73 2.68
C VAL A 6 13.22 -9.80 2.05
N GLN A 7 14.20 -9.20 2.70
CA GLN A 7 15.60 -9.20 2.29
C GLN A 7 16.48 -9.95 3.30
N ALA A 8 17.58 -10.51 2.83
CA ALA A 8 18.52 -11.20 3.69
C ALA A 8 19.12 -10.25 4.75
N GLY A 9 19.22 -10.74 5.99
CA GLY A 9 19.77 -9.99 7.12
C GLY A 9 18.80 -9.03 7.81
N GLU A 10 17.58 -8.87 7.32
CA GLU A 10 16.57 -7.99 7.94
C GLU A 10 16.03 -8.52 9.27
N THR A 11 15.55 -7.58 10.09
CA THR A 11 14.69 -7.87 11.24
C THR A 11 13.24 -7.66 10.83
N VAL A 12 12.47 -8.75 10.83
CA VAL A 12 11.05 -8.77 10.45
C VAL A 12 10.18 -8.88 11.70
N LEU A 13 9.10 -8.10 11.77
CA LEU A 13 8.04 -8.21 12.77
C LEU A 13 6.77 -8.73 12.12
N ASP A 14 6.20 -9.80 12.65
CA ASP A 14 4.89 -10.33 12.26
C ASP A 14 3.86 -10.00 13.36
N ILE A 15 2.87 -9.18 13.04
CA ILE A 15 1.80 -8.78 13.96
C ILE A 15 0.64 -9.76 13.82
N GLY A 16 0.30 -10.46 14.94
CA GLY A 16 -0.69 -11.52 14.94
C GLY A 16 -0.14 -12.80 14.32
N SER A 17 1.03 -13.21 14.77
CA SER A 17 1.81 -14.32 14.19
C SER A 17 1.13 -15.69 14.29
N GLY A 18 0.11 -15.84 15.15
CA GLY A 18 -0.56 -17.11 15.37
C GLY A 18 0.42 -18.25 15.66
N GLY A 19 0.29 -19.37 14.93
CA GLY A 19 1.18 -20.53 15.01
C GLY A 19 2.54 -20.36 14.33
N GLY A 20 2.85 -19.16 13.80
CA GLY A 20 4.18 -18.78 13.30
C GLY A 20 4.46 -19.07 11.82
N ILE A 21 3.45 -19.37 11.00
CA ILE A 21 3.66 -19.77 9.58
C ILE A 21 4.41 -18.69 8.81
N ASP A 22 3.94 -17.43 8.83
CA ASP A 22 4.58 -16.33 8.13
C ASP A 22 5.95 -15.99 8.72
N CYS A 23 6.11 -16.11 10.05
CA CYS A 23 7.40 -15.98 10.73
C CYS A 23 8.43 -16.99 10.23
N PHE A 24 8.04 -18.26 10.04
CA PHE A 24 8.97 -19.31 9.60
C PHE A 24 9.39 -19.11 8.14
N GLU A 25 8.47 -18.70 7.29
CA GLU A 25 8.83 -18.36 5.91
C GLU A 25 9.72 -17.11 5.85
N ALA A 26 9.41 -16.09 6.66
CA ALA A 26 10.29 -14.92 6.80
C ALA A 26 11.68 -15.32 7.32
N ALA A 27 11.77 -16.24 8.28
CA ALA A 27 13.04 -16.73 8.82
C ALA A 27 13.93 -17.37 7.76
N ARG A 28 13.33 -18.12 6.84
CA ARG A 28 14.03 -18.70 5.70
C ARG A 28 14.57 -17.62 4.76
N LEU A 29 13.77 -16.57 4.51
CA LEU A 29 14.12 -15.50 3.57
C LEU A 29 15.17 -14.53 4.12
N VAL A 30 15.09 -14.17 5.41
CA VAL A 30 16.10 -13.31 6.04
C VAL A 30 17.44 -14.02 6.24
N GLY A 31 17.44 -15.35 6.22
CA GLY A 31 18.64 -16.16 6.40
C GLY A 31 19.17 -16.19 7.84
N PRO A 32 20.32 -16.85 8.07
CA PRO A 32 20.85 -17.10 9.44
C PRO A 32 21.31 -15.82 10.16
N THR A 33 21.55 -14.72 9.45
CA THR A 33 21.97 -13.42 10.02
C THR A 33 20.80 -12.49 10.29
N GLY A 34 19.62 -12.77 9.72
CA GLY A 34 18.41 -12.01 9.96
C GLY A 34 17.66 -12.52 11.21
N ARG A 35 16.64 -11.77 11.60
CA ARG A 35 15.82 -12.06 12.78
C ARG A 35 14.34 -11.89 12.47
N VAL A 36 13.51 -12.73 13.07
CA VAL A 36 12.05 -12.58 13.00
C VAL A 36 11.48 -12.51 14.40
N ILE A 37 10.55 -11.59 14.63
CA ILE A 37 9.80 -11.45 15.86
C ILE A 37 8.33 -11.64 15.52
N GLY A 38 7.68 -12.65 16.09
CA GLY A 38 6.23 -12.83 16.03
C GLY A 38 5.57 -12.32 17.31
N ILE A 39 4.52 -11.53 17.21
CA ILE A 39 3.70 -11.14 18.36
C ILE A 39 2.28 -11.67 18.20
N ASP A 40 1.72 -12.20 19.27
CA ASP A 40 0.33 -12.67 19.34
C ASP A 40 -0.21 -12.51 20.76
N VAL A 41 -1.53 -12.47 20.92
CA VAL A 41 -2.20 -12.40 22.23
C VAL A 41 -2.55 -13.77 22.79
N THR A 42 -2.58 -14.79 21.94
CA THR A 42 -3.12 -16.12 22.22
C THR A 42 -2.03 -17.08 22.70
N ASP A 43 -2.05 -17.45 23.97
CA ASP A 43 -1.03 -18.32 24.56
C ASP A 43 -0.89 -19.65 23.83
N THR A 44 -1.99 -20.31 23.49
CA THR A 44 -1.98 -21.58 22.78
C THR A 44 -1.31 -21.50 21.40
N MET A 45 -1.49 -20.38 20.68
CA MET A 45 -0.82 -20.15 19.39
C MET A 45 0.68 -19.95 19.59
N LEU A 46 1.08 -19.16 20.58
CA LEU A 46 2.47 -18.92 20.91
C LEU A 46 3.19 -20.20 21.36
N GLU A 47 2.53 -21.09 22.09
CA GLU A 47 3.08 -22.40 22.48
C GLU A 47 3.37 -23.27 21.25
N ILE A 48 2.42 -23.33 20.31
CA ILE A 48 2.60 -24.03 19.03
C ILE A 48 3.77 -23.44 18.24
N ALA A 49 3.81 -22.13 18.12
CA ALA A 49 4.84 -21.40 17.40
C ALA A 49 6.23 -21.66 18.00
N ARG A 50 6.38 -21.53 19.33
CA ARG A 50 7.66 -21.78 20.04
C ARG A 50 8.14 -23.22 19.90
N LYS A 51 7.22 -24.19 19.99
CA LYS A 51 7.53 -25.60 19.78
C LYS A 51 8.08 -25.87 18.40
N ASN A 52 7.49 -25.25 17.36
CA ASN A 52 7.88 -25.43 15.97
C ASN A 52 9.17 -24.66 15.60
N ALA A 53 9.51 -23.59 16.30
CA ALA A 53 10.67 -22.75 16.00
C ALA A 53 11.99 -23.53 15.98
N THR A 54 12.18 -24.43 16.93
CA THR A 54 13.39 -25.30 17.00
C THR A 54 13.44 -26.26 15.81
N VAL A 55 12.30 -26.87 15.47
CA VAL A 55 12.22 -27.84 14.37
C VAL A 55 12.49 -27.14 13.01
N VAL A 56 11.92 -25.95 12.82
CA VAL A 56 12.14 -25.15 11.61
C VAL A 56 13.61 -24.73 11.49
N ALA A 57 14.22 -24.26 12.56
CA ALA A 57 15.65 -23.89 12.56
C ALA A 57 16.54 -25.08 12.14
N MET A 58 16.27 -26.27 12.70
CA MET A 58 17.00 -27.50 12.33
C MET A 58 16.81 -27.83 10.83
N ASN A 59 15.58 -27.74 10.31
CA ASN A 59 15.29 -28.01 8.91
C ASN A 59 15.95 -27.00 7.96
N LEU A 60 16.17 -25.77 8.42
CA LEU A 60 16.89 -24.71 7.68
C LEU A 60 18.43 -24.85 7.81
N GLY A 61 18.91 -25.78 8.63
CA GLY A 61 20.35 -25.94 8.88
C GLY A 61 20.95 -24.88 9.80
N TYR A 62 20.11 -24.20 10.61
CA TYR A 62 20.56 -23.16 11.52
C TYR A 62 20.97 -23.76 12.88
N SER A 63 22.02 -23.24 13.50
CA SER A 63 22.51 -23.67 14.82
C SER A 63 21.54 -23.30 15.95
N ALA A 64 20.71 -22.28 15.76
CA ALA A 64 19.67 -21.84 16.68
C ALA A 64 18.55 -21.18 15.89
N SER A 65 17.34 -21.09 16.48
CA SER A 65 16.23 -20.37 15.86
C SER A 65 16.54 -18.88 15.78
N ASN A 66 16.30 -18.30 14.58
CA ASN A 66 16.32 -16.86 14.35
C ASN A 66 14.92 -16.24 14.50
N VAL A 67 13.94 -17.01 15.00
CA VAL A 67 12.57 -16.56 15.29
C VAL A 67 12.34 -16.51 16.79
N GLU A 68 11.78 -15.41 17.26
CA GLU A 68 11.35 -15.19 18.64
C GLU A 68 9.84 -14.90 18.67
N PHE A 69 9.11 -15.52 19.63
CA PHE A 69 7.67 -15.27 19.79
C PHE A 69 7.38 -14.59 21.13
N ARG A 70 6.71 -13.45 21.09
CA ARG A 70 6.36 -12.63 22.25
C ARG A 70 4.85 -12.50 22.40
N LYS A 71 4.36 -12.57 23.64
CA LYS A 71 2.98 -12.23 23.94
C LYS A 71 2.83 -10.72 23.99
N GLY A 72 1.89 -10.18 23.22
CA GLY A 72 1.64 -8.73 23.18
C GLY A 72 0.45 -8.35 22.34
N LEU A 73 -0.04 -7.14 22.57
CA LEU A 73 -1.11 -6.50 21.80
C LEU A 73 -0.51 -5.74 20.62
N ALA A 74 -1.24 -5.64 19.51
CA ALA A 74 -0.83 -4.86 18.35
C ALA A 74 -0.78 -3.35 18.63
N ASP A 75 -1.56 -2.85 19.60
CA ASP A 75 -1.58 -1.44 20.03
C ASP A 75 -0.65 -1.11 21.21
N ALA A 76 0.14 -2.13 21.68
CA ALA A 76 1.16 -2.00 22.71
C ALA A 76 2.22 -3.11 22.49
N MET A 77 3.01 -2.96 21.43
CA MET A 77 3.95 -4.02 21.00
C MET A 77 5.16 -4.13 21.93
N PRO A 78 5.50 -5.35 22.42
CA PRO A 78 6.70 -5.58 23.24
C PRO A 78 7.96 -5.61 22.37
N VAL A 79 8.20 -4.54 21.63
CA VAL A 79 9.29 -4.36 20.66
C VAL A 79 9.88 -2.97 20.84
N ASP A 80 11.21 -2.86 20.82
CA ASP A 80 11.92 -1.60 21.00
C ASP A 80 11.73 -0.66 19.79
N ASP A 81 11.85 0.64 20.05
CA ASP A 81 11.71 1.68 19.05
C ASP A 81 12.77 1.56 17.95
N GLY A 82 12.34 1.69 16.70
CA GLY A 82 13.26 1.80 15.56
C GLY A 82 14.15 0.57 15.34
N THR A 83 13.65 -0.64 15.60
CA THR A 83 14.43 -1.88 15.47
C THR A 83 14.02 -2.77 14.30
N ILE A 84 12.88 -2.49 13.66
CA ILE A 84 12.28 -3.35 12.64
C ILE A 84 12.51 -2.80 11.23
N ASP A 85 13.06 -3.64 10.35
CA ASP A 85 13.25 -3.31 8.93
C ASP A 85 11.96 -3.49 8.12
N LEU A 86 11.22 -4.59 8.39
CA LEU A 86 9.96 -4.90 7.74
C LEU A 86 8.91 -5.34 8.76
N ILE A 87 7.74 -4.72 8.70
CA ILE A 87 6.55 -5.16 9.44
C ILE A 87 5.62 -5.88 8.47
N ILE A 88 5.19 -7.09 8.85
CA ILE A 88 4.14 -7.84 8.15
C ILE A 88 2.95 -8.07 9.09
N SER A 89 1.76 -8.22 8.50
CA SER A 89 0.54 -8.61 9.22
C SER A 89 -0.48 -9.22 8.26
N ASN A 90 -1.27 -10.16 8.74
CA ASN A 90 -2.29 -10.86 7.97
C ASN A 90 -3.61 -10.91 8.75
N CYS A 91 -4.63 -10.11 8.34
CA CYS A 91 -6.00 -10.11 8.88
C CYS A 91 -6.09 -9.94 10.42
N VAL A 92 -5.23 -9.11 11.01
CA VAL A 92 -5.18 -8.93 12.47
C VAL A 92 -5.53 -7.51 12.90
N ILE A 93 -5.15 -6.52 12.11
CA ILE A 93 -5.31 -5.10 12.51
C ILE A 93 -6.80 -4.75 12.68
N ASN A 94 -7.68 -5.37 11.91
CA ASN A 94 -9.13 -5.18 12.06
C ASN A 94 -9.68 -5.67 13.40
N LEU A 95 -9.00 -6.57 14.09
CA LEU A 95 -9.39 -7.05 15.41
C LEU A 95 -9.03 -6.07 16.53
N ALA A 96 -8.12 -5.13 16.27
CA ALA A 96 -7.73 -4.13 17.27
C ALA A 96 -8.84 -3.09 17.49
N PRO A 97 -9.18 -2.77 18.75
CA PRO A 97 -10.22 -1.78 19.07
C PRO A 97 -9.87 -0.37 18.57
N ASP A 98 -8.60 0.03 18.64
CA ASP A 98 -8.10 1.33 18.15
C ASP A 98 -6.96 1.14 17.17
N LYS A 99 -7.31 1.11 15.88
CA LYS A 99 -6.32 0.94 14.80
C LYS A 99 -5.31 2.08 14.72
N ARG A 100 -5.69 3.29 15.16
CA ARG A 100 -4.75 4.44 15.17
C ARG A 100 -3.60 4.21 16.15
N LYS A 101 -3.86 3.50 17.27
CA LYS A 101 -2.78 3.08 18.17
C LYS A 101 -1.88 2.05 17.52
N VAL A 102 -2.45 1.06 16.82
CA VAL A 102 -1.69 0.06 16.09
C VAL A 102 -0.77 0.72 15.06
N PHE A 103 -1.28 1.65 14.25
CA PHE A 103 -0.48 2.36 13.24
C PHE A 103 0.66 3.18 13.86
N ARG A 104 0.42 3.82 15.02
CA ARG A 104 1.48 4.52 15.77
C ARG A 104 2.54 3.58 16.32
N GLU A 105 2.14 2.42 16.85
CA GLU A 105 3.07 1.40 17.33
C GLU A 105 3.89 0.82 16.17
N MET A 106 3.27 0.52 15.02
CA MET A 106 3.98 0.13 13.80
C MET A 106 5.05 1.16 13.43
N TYR A 107 4.68 2.46 13.44
CA TYR A 107 5.63 3.52 13.13
C TYR A 107 6.75 3.63 14.17
N ARG A 108 6.42 3.48 15.47
CA ARG A 108 7.41 3.51 16.56
C ARG A 108 8.48 2.44 16.38
N VAL A 109 8.07 1.19 16.13
CA VAL A 109 8.99 0.04 16.05
C VAL A 109 9.76 -0.05 14.74
N ALA A 110 9.23 0.48 13.63
CA ALA A 110 9.91 0.49 12.34
C ALA A 110 11.19 1.34 12.43
N LYS A 111 12.29 0.89 11.82
CA LYS A 111 13.50 1.70 11.65
C LYS A 111 13.23 2.91 10.75
N PRO A 112 13.98 4.03 10.88
CA PRO A 112 14.13 4.95 9.76
C PRO A 112 14.61 4.20 8.51
N GLY A 113 13.91 4.34 7.39
CA GLY A 113 14.11 3.54 6.18
C GLY A 113 13.37 2.19 6.16
N GLY A 114 12.73 1.82 7.26
CA GLY A 114 11.91 0.60 7.35
C GLY A 114 10.57 0.74 6.59
N ARG A 115 9.93 -0.39 6.38
CA ARG A 115 8.67 -0.49 5.64
C ARG A 115 7.68 -1.44 6.30
N PHE A 116 6.45 -1.36 5.85
CA PHE A 116 5.47 -2.40 6.17
C PHE A 116 4.87 -3.00 4.89
N THR A 117 4.39 -4.24 4.99
CA THR A 117 3.47 -4.85 4.03
C THR A 117 2.42 -5.63 4.79
N ILE A 118 1.19 -5.19 4.71
CA ILE A 118 0.07 -5.78 5.44
C ILE A 118 -1.03 -6.21 4.49
N SER A 119 -1.71 -7.31 4.82
CA SER A 119 -2.94 -7.73 4.16
C SER A 119 -4.08 -7.70 5.17
N ASP A 120 -5.17 -7.01 4.82
CA ASP A 120 -6.35 -6.93 5.69
C ASP A 120 -7.64 -6.78 4.87
N ILE A 121 -8.78 -6.78 5.54
CA ILE A 121 -10.08 -6.55 4.92
C ILE A 121 -10.44 -5.07 5.04
N VAL A 122 -10.93 -4.51 3.93
CA VAL A 122 -11.49 -3.15 3.88
C VAL A 122 -12.90 -3.20 3.31
N SER A 123 -13.69 -2.16 3.52
CA SER A 123 -15.04 -2.01 3.00
C SER A 123 -15.14 -0.86 2.00
N ASP A 124 -16.14 -0.90 1.11
CA ASP A 124 -16.44 0.21 0.18
C ASP A 124 -17.11 1.40 0.90
N GLN A 125 -17.77 1.17 2.03
CA GLN A 125 -18.43 2.17 2.84
C GLN A 125 -18.16 1.91 4.33
N THR A 126 -18.45 2.90 5.18
CA THR A 126 -18.37 2.73 6.64
C THR A 126 -19.23 1.56 7.09
N VAL A 127 -18.66 0.63 7.86
CA VAL A 127 -19.37 -0.54 8.39
C VAL A 127 -20.47 -0.08 9.34
N PRO A 128 -21.74 -0.47 9.11
CA PRO A 128 -22.87 -0.10 9.97
C PRO A 128 -22.75 -0.66 11.38
N GLN A 129 -23.31 0.05 12.36
CA GLN A 129 -23.20 -0.30 13.79
C GLN A 129 -23.70 -1.72 14.13
N TYR A 130 -24.72 -2.23 13.43
CA TYR A 130 -25.21 -3.58 13.67
C TYR A 130 -24.20 -4.67 13.27
N LEU A 131 -23.35 -4.42 12.27
CA LEU A 131 -22.23 -5.30 11.91
C LEU A 131 -21.02 -5.11 12.83
N VAL A 132 -20.77 -3.88 13.29
CA VAL A 132 -19.66 -3.59 14.23
C VAL A 132 -19.81 -4.40 15.52
N HIS A 133 -21.05 -4.61 16.00
CA HIS A 133 -21.32 -5.37 17.23
C HIS A 133 -21.56 -6.87 17.00
N ASP A 134 -21.49 -7.36 15.79
CA ASP A 134 -21.61 -8.78 15.49
C ASP A 134 -20.28 -9.49 15.82
N THR A 135 -20.28 -10.31 16.87
CA THR A 135 -19.10 -11.02 17.36
C THR A 135 -18.58 -12.06 16.39
N GLN A 136 -19.45 -12.68 15.58
CA GLN A 136 -19.04 -13.63 14.55
C GLN A 136 -18.33 -12.89 13.40
N LYS A 137 -18.91 -11.79 12.96
CA LYS A 137 -18.33 -10.94 11.92
C LYS A 137 -17.05 -10.24 12.38
N TRP A 138 -16.92 -10.01 13.68
CA TRP A 138 -15.67 -9.53 14.27
C TRP A 138 -14.55 -10.57 14.11
N GLY A 139 -14.82 -11.84 14.43
CA GLY A 139 -13.86 -12.93 14.21
C GLY A 139 -13.47 -13.14 12.74
N ASP A 140 -14.38 -12.81 11.81
CA ASP A 140 -14.15 -12.82 10.37
C ASP A 140 -13.36 -11.58 9.85
N CYS A 141 -12.90 -10.69 10.73
CA CYS A 141 -12.23 -9.40 10.43
C CYS A 141 -13.11 -8.37 9.70
N LEU A 142 -14.44 -8.53 9.67
CA LEU A 142 -15.36 -7.69 8.92
C LEU A 142 -15.90 -6.52 9.76
N SER A 143 -16.29 -6.80 11.02
CA SER A 143 -16.87 -5.78 11.92
C SER A 143 -15.97 -4.59 12.19
N GLY A 144 -14.65 -4.81 12.21
CA GLY A 144 -13.66 -3.77 12.40
C GLY A 144 -13.10 -3.18 11.11
N ALA A 145 -13.61 -3.56 9.94
CA ALA A 145 -13.06 -3.06 8.68
C ALA A 145 -13.27 -1.54 8.54
N LEU A 146 -12.22 -0.87 8.08
CA LEU A 146 -12.28 0.54 7.64
C LEU A 146 -12.50 0.58 6.13
N THR A 147 -12.91 1.74 5.63
CA THR A 147 -12.77 2.01 4.19
C THR A 147 -11.28 2.03 3.81
N LEU A 148 -10.96 1.68 2.56
CA LEU A 148 -9.57 1.74 2.08
C LEU A 148 -8.96 3.13 2.29
N THR A 149 -9.73 4.17 2.00
CA THR A 149 -9.33 5.57 2.19
C THR A 149 -9.00 5.88 3.65
N ASP A 150 -9.85 5.48 4.60
CA ASP A 150 -9.63 5.74 6.03
C ASP A 150 -8.46 4.92 6.59
N TYR A 151 -8.28 3.70 6.08
CA TYR A 151 -7.15 2.86 6.44
C TYR A 151 -5.82 3.51 6.04
N MET A 152 -5.71 3.97 4.78
CA MET A 152 -4.52 4.67 4.28
C MET A 152 -4.29 6.01 4.98
N LYS A 153 -5.36 6.81 5.20
CA LYS A 153 -5.27 8.07 5.98
C LYS A 153 -4.76 7.84 7.40
N GLY A 154 -5.22 6.78 8.06
CA GLY A 154 -4.75 6.42 9.39
C GLY A 154 -3.26 6.11 9.45
N MET A 155 -2.74 5.42 8.45
CA MET A 155 -1.32 5.13 8.32
C MET A 155 -0.48 6.38 8.02
N THR A 156 -0.95 7.24 7.11
CA THR A 156 -0.29 8.53 6.83
C THR A 156 -0.26 9.40 8.09
N ALA A 157 -1.35 9.45 8.85
CA ALA A 157 -1.42 10.19 10.12
C ALA A 157 -0.49 9.64 11.21
N ALA A 158 -0.08 8.36 11.13
CA ALA A 158 0.94 7.77 11.99
C ALA A 158 2.37 8.14 11.56
N GLY A 159 2.56 8.67 10.35
CA GLY A 159 3.86 9.11 9.81
C GLY A 159 4.40 8.28 8.65
N PHE A 160 3.71 7.21 8.23
CA PHE A 160 4.11 6.46 7.05
C PHE A 160 3.81 7.22 5.76
N LEU A 161 4.68 7.08 4.78
CA LEU A 161 4.59 7.73 3.48
C LEU A 161 4.78 6.70 2.35
N GLY A 162 4.44 7.08 1.12
CA GLY A 162 4.54 6.17 -0.02
C GLY A 162 3.55 5.00 0.05
N ILE A 163 2.42 5.19 0.73
CA ILE A 163 1.44 4.13 0.93
C ILE A 163 0.77 3.82 -0.41
N HIS A 164 0.83 2.57 -0.81
CA HIS A 164 0.20 2.13 -2.04
C HIS A 164 -0.42 0.73 -1.94
N LEU A 165 -1.41 0.50 -2.80
CA LEU A 165 -2.15 -0.73 -2.92
C LEU A 165 -1.40 -1.71 -3.83
N VAL A 166 -0.92 -2.81 -3.27
CA VAL A 166 -0.21 -3.87 -4.00
C VAL A 166 -1.18 -4.86 -4.62
N LYS A 167 -2.27 -5.16 -3.89
CA LYS A 167 -3.28 -6.14 -4.32
C LYS A 167 -4.65 -5.74 -3.77
N VAL A 168 -5.68 -5.98 -4.56
CA VAL A 168 -7.08 -5.96 -4.14
C VAL A 168 -7.80 -7.15 -4.75
N SER A 169 -8.69 -7.76 -3.97
CA SER A 169 -9.56 -8.85 -4.42
C SER A 169 -10.90 -8.76 -3.71
N PRO A 170 -12.04 -8.99 -4.38
CA PRO A 170 -13.33 -9.13 -3.71
C PRO A 170 -13.25 -10.19 -2.62
N TRP A 171 -13.89 -9.95 -1.50
CA TRP A 171 -13.93 -10.88 -0.38
C TRP A 171 -15.34 -11.37 -0.11
N GLN A 172 -16.23 -10.49 0.31
CA GLN A 172 -17.61 -10.83 0.66
C GLN A 172 -18.54 -9.63 0.44
N VAL A 173 -19.82 -9.90 0.23
CA VAL A 173 -20.88 -8.89 0.22
C VAL A 173 -21.89 -9.22 1.32
N ILE A 174 -22.22 -8.25 2.18
CA ILE A 174 -23.19 -8.38 3.26
C ILE A 174 -24.15 -7.19 3.16
N ASP A 175 -25.42 -7.44 2.95
CA ASP A 175 -26.48 -6.41 2.85
C ASP A 175 -26.13 -5.26 1.88
N GLY A 176 -25.45 -5.60 0.78
CA GLY A 176 -25.02 -4.61 -0.22
C GLY A 176 -23.71 -3.87 0.11
N LEU A 177 -23.11 -4.12 1.26
CA LEU A 177 -21.79 -3.65 1.63
C LEU A 177 -20.72 -4.60 1.08
N HIS A 178 -19.78 -4.09 0.30
CA HIS A 178 -18.73 -4.88 -0.31
C HIS A 178 -17.45 -4.83 0.53
N PHE A 179 -16.92 -6.01 0.83
CA PHE A 179 -15.63 -6.18 1.49
C PHE A 179 -14.58 -6.67 0.52
N PHE A 180 -13.36 -6.17 0.66
CA PHE A 180 -12.22 -6.51 -0.18
C PHE A 180 -11.03 -6.91 0.68
N SER A 181 -10.32 -7.95 0.25
CA SER A 181 -8.99 -8.25 0.76
C SER A 181 -7.99 -7.38 0.02
N VAL A 182 -7.23 -6.57 0.77
CA VAL A 182 -6.22 -5.67 0.21
C VAL A 182 -4.84 -6.01 0.77
N THR A 183 -3.80 -5.75 -0.02
CA THR A 183 -2.42 -5.72 0.47
C THR A 183 -1.87 -4.32 0.26
N LEU A 184 -1.42 -3.69 1.33
CA LEU A 184 -0.86 -2.35 1.36
C LEU A 184 0.61 -2.41 1.75
N THR A 185 1.43 -1.53 1.17
CA THR A 185 2.79 -1.26 1.63
C THR A 185 3.00 0.23 1.80
N GLY A 186 3.98 0.60 2.62
CA GLY A 186 4.36 1.98 2.90
C GLY A 186 5.66 2.03 3.71
N TYR A 187 6.22 3.23 3.89
CA TYR A 187 7.58 3.41 4.36
C TYR A 187 7.65 4.39 5.53
N ARG A 188 8.51 4.09 6.51
CA ARG A 188 9.03 5.10 7.41
C ARG A 188 10.30 5.67 6.78
N LEU A 189 10.27 6.91 6.30
CA LEU A 189 11.45 7.51 5.68
C LEU A 189 12.62 7.57 6.66
N SER A 190 13.84 7.47 6.14
CA SER A 190 15.05 7.75 6.89
C SER A 190 15.11 9.23 7.28
N GLN A 191 16.04 9.63 8.13
CA GLN A 191 16.27 11.05 8.39
C GLN A 191 16.90 11.68 7.14
N ALA A 192 16.47 12.91 6.82
CA ALA A 192 17.07 13.65 5.72
C ALA A 192 18.57 13.84 5.94
N PRO A 193 19.40 13.70 4.91
CA PRO A 193 20.81 14.05 5.00
C PRO A 193 20.95 15.54 5.36
N THR A 194 21.94 15.85 6.19
CA THR A 194 22.21 17.24 6.63
C THR A 194 22.60 18.17 5.49
N ALA A 195 22.96 17.64 4.33
CA ALA A 195 23.25 18.37 3.10
C ALA A 195 22.38 17.84 1.96
N SER A 196 21.33 18.57 1.64
CA SER A 196 20.55 18.37 0.40
C SER A 196 21.29 19.00 -0.76
N SER A 197 21.35 18.28 -1.89
CA SER A 197 21.92 18.77 -3.15
C SER A 197 20.84 19.27 -4.12
N ALA A 198 19.66 18.67 -4.11
CA ALA A 198 18.56 19.09 -4.96
C ALA A 198 17.77 20.24 -4.34
N ARG A 199 17.38 21.19 -5.17
CA ARG A 199 16.55 22.34 -4.80
C ARG A 199 15.22 22.37 -5.52
N TYR A 200 15.08 21.59 -6.59
CA TYR A 200 13.89 21.52 -7.43
C TYR A 200 13.55 20.07 -7.76
N ALA A 201 12.27 19.79 -7.78
CA ALA A 201 11.70 18.56 -8.31
C ALA A 201 10.82 18.91 -9.52
N THR A 202 11.03 18.23 -10.65
CA THR A 202 10.19 18.37 -11.83
C THR A 202 9.51 17.04 -12.09
N LEU A 203 8.17 17.03 -12.09
CA LEU A 203 7.38 15.86 -12.44
C LEU A 203 7.59 15.52 -13.91
N ARG A 204 8.02 14.28 -14.18
CA ARG A 204 8.23 13.76 -15.55
C ARG A 204 6.93 13.29 -16.20
N GLY A 205 6.07 12.61 -15.44
CA GLY A 205 4.83 11.97 -15.89
C GLY A 205 4.67 10.59 -15.28
N PRO A 206 3.68 9.83 -15.71
CA PRO A 206 2.76 10.06 -16.83
C PRO A 206 1.63 11.07 -16.54
N PHE A 207 1.43 11.42 -15.28
CA PHE A 207 0.34 12.31 -14.85
C PHE A 207 0.60 13.76 -15.22
N SER A 208 -0.45 14.51 -15.54
CA SER A 208 -0.37 15.95 -15.73
C SER A 208 -0.16 16.72 -14.43
N ARG A 209 -0.66 16.13 -13.31
CA ARG A 209 -0.55 16.67 -11.96
C ARG A 209 -0.55 15.56 -10.94
N LEU A 210 0.23 15.73 -9.88
CA LEU A 210 0.26 14.87 -8.70
C LEU A 210 0.16 15.70 -7.42
N VAL A 211 -0.42 15.11 -6.37
CA VAL A 211 -0.38 15.63 -4.99
C VAL A 211 0.20 14.54 -4.10
N ASP A 212 1.24 14.87 -3.34
CA ASP A 212 1.85 13.97 -2.39
C ASP A 212 1.11 13.92 -1.04
N GLU A 213 1.58 13.09 -0.12
CA GLU A 213 0.99 12.90 1.21
C GLU A 213 1.16 14.10 2.14
N ARG A 214 1.99 15.07 1.78
CA ARG A 214 2.20 16.34 2.48
C ARG A 214 1.33 17.46 1.89
N GLY A 215 0.59 17.17 0.82
CA GLY A 215 -0.26 18.13 0.10
C GLY A 215 0.48 18.99 -0.93
N THR A 216 1.76 18.68 -1.22
CA THR A 216 2.53 19.38 -2.24
C THR A 216 2.04 18.99 -3.61
N THR A 217 1.76 19.98 -4.45
CA THR A 217 1.27 19.77 -5.82
C THR A 217 2.40 19.91 -6.82
N TYR A 218 2.60 18.90 -7.64
CA TYR A 218 3.57 18.88 -8.73
C TYR A 218 2.83 18.84 -10.07
N ARG A 219 3.21 19.73 -10.99
CA ARG A 219 2.70 19.75 -12.36
C ARG A 219 3.76 19.23 -13.31
N ARG A 220 3.37 18.41 -14.30
CA ARG A 220 4.33 17.87 -15.27
C ARG A 220 5.09 18.98 -15.96
N GLY A 221 6.41 18.81 -16.08
CA GLY A 221 7.32 19.74 -16.74
C GLY A 221 7.61 21.04 -15.99
N ILE A 222 6.94 21.31 -14.87
CA ILE A 222 7.12 22.54 -14.09
C ILE A 222 7.97 22.26 -12.86
N PRO A 223 9.16 22.91 -12.70
CA PRO A 223 9.99 22.72 -11.53
C PRO A 223 9.33 23.32 -10.28
N GLN A 224 9.26 22.51 -9.23
CA GLN A 224 8.75 22.88 -7.90
C GLN A 224 9.94 22.97 -6.94
N PRO A 225 10.12 24.09 -6.20
CA PRO A 225 11.12 24.14 -5.12
C PRO A 225 10.84 23.09 -4.06
N ILE A 226 11.90 22.44 -3.56
CA ILE A 226 11.81 21.39 -2.55
C ILE A 226 12.79 21.64 -1.40
N ASN A 227 12.47 21.09 -0.24
CA ASN A 227 13.35 21.05 0.92
C ASN A 227 14.05 19.67 1.02
N PRO A 228 15.01 19.50 1.97
CA PRO A 228 15.73 18.22 2.13
C PRO A 228 14.83 17.01 2.43
N ASP A 229 13.71 17.20 3.14
CA ASP A 229 12.77 16.13 3.44
C ASP A 229 11.97 15.72 2.20
N ASP A 230 11.66 16.68 1.32
CA ASP A 230 11.02 16.40 0.03
C ASP A 230 11.99 15.66 -0.90
N GLU A 231 13.27 16.09 -0.94
CA GLU A 231 14.30 15.37 -1.72
C GLU A 231 14.39 13.91 -1.30
N LEU A 232 14.40 13.65 0.01
CA LEU A 232 14.45 12.30 0.54
C LEU A 232 13.24 11.46 0.11
N LEU A 233 12.03 12.03 0.23
CA LEU A 233 10.78 11.37 -0.18
C LEU A 233 10.79 11.07 -1.67
N LEU A 234 11.06 12.10 -2.50
CA LEU A 234 10.95 11.99 -3.96
C LEU A 234 12.06 11.16 -4.60
N ASN A 235 13.20 10.95 -3.90
CA ASN A 235 14.28 10.08 -4.34
C ASN A 235 14.13 8.63 -3.89
N ALA A 236 13.16 8.35 -3.04
CA ALA A 236 12.87 6.99 -2.56
C ALA A 236 11.85 6.27 -3.45
N PRO A 237 11.90 4.94 -3.58
CA PRO A 237 10.80 4.19 -4.14
C PRO A 237 9.52 4.41 -3.31
N PRO A 238 8.34 4.49 -3.92
CA PRO A 238 8.04 4.40 -5.36
C PRO A 238 8.00 5.75 -6.10
N PHE A 239 8.53 6.84 -5.53
CA PHE A 239 8.43 8.20 -6.10
C PHE A 239 9.52 8.50 -7.14
N ALA A 240 10.73 7.93 -6.98
CA ALA A 240 11.94 8.32 -7.73
C ALA A 240 11.78 8.29 -9.25
N GLU A 241 11.00 7.35 -9.79
CA GLU A 241 10.78 7.24 -11.23
C GLU A 241 9.97 8.38 -11.84
N HIS A 242 9.18 9.09 -11.01
CA HIS A 242 8.27 10.16 -11.45
C HIS A 242 8.95 11.52 -11.49
N PHE A 243 10.09 11.70 -10.84
CA PHE A 243 10.71 13.01 -10.64
C PHE A 243 12.12 13.10 -11.21
N LEU A 244 12.45 14.29 -11.69
CA LEU A 244 13.82 14.73 -11.89
C LEU A 244 14.17 15.71 -10.76
N LEU A 245 15.21 15.39 -9.99
CA LEU A 245 15.72 16.24 -8.91
C LEU A 245 16.96 16.98 -9.40
N THR A 246 16.98 18.32 -9.23
CA THR A 246 18.03 19.18 -9.78
C THR A 246 18.40 20.32 -8.83
N THR A 247 19.61 20.87 -8.99
CA THR A 247 20.06 22.07 -8.26
C THR A 247 19.48 23.35 -8.85
N GLU A 248 19.19 23.36 -10.15
CA GLU A 248 18.60 24.48 -10.89
C GLU A 248 17.22 24.08 -11.46
N PRO A 249 16.31 25.04 -11.67
CA PRO A 249 15.00 24.74 -12.21
C PRO A 249 15.08 24.24 -13.66
N VAL A 250 14.55 23.02 -13.91
CA VAL A 250 14.49 22.39 -15.24
C VAL A 250 13.05 22.20 -15.66
N THR A 251 12.66 22.78 -16.79
CA THR A 251 11.34 22.61 -17.40
C THR A 251 11.37 21.56 -18.50
N PHE A 252 10.27 20.83 -18.66
CA PHE A 252 10.07 19.92 -19.79
C PHE A 252 8.90 20.39 -20.66
N ASP A 253 8.93 19.98 -21.92
CA ASP A 253 7.74 20.07 -22.77
C ASP A 253 6.67 19.10 -22.23
N ASN A 254 5.50 19.64 -21.92
CA ASN A 254 4.37 18.86 -21.39
C ASN A 254 3.84 17.83 -22.41
N HIS A 255 4.17 17.97 -23.67
CA HIS A 255 3.78 17.05 -24.74
C HIS A 255 4.89 16.09 -25.17
N ASP A 256 6.03 16.06 -24.46
CA ASP A 256 7.12 15.14 -24.76
C ASP A 256 6.61 13.69 -24.68
N PRO A 257 6.64 12.93 -25.79
CA PRO A 257 6.11 11.57 -25.85
C PRO A 257 6.84 10.59 -24.94
N ARG A 258 8.00 10.98 -24.40
CA ARG A 258 8.70 10.18 -23.38
C ARG A 258 7.94 10.15 -22.04
N TRP A 259 7.09 11.14 -21.79
CA TRP A 259 6.38 11.33 -20.52
C TRP A 259 4.86 11.32 -20.64
N THR A 260 4.33 11.60 -21.83
CA THR A 260 2.89 11.52 -22.10
C THR A 260 2.51 10.10 -22.50
N ALA A 261 1.32 9.66 -22.17
CA ALA A 261 0.79 8.43 -22.73
C ALA A 261 0.59 8.63 -24.24
N VAL A 262 1.17 7.74 -25.04
CA VAL A 262 0.76 7.63 -26.45
C VAL A 262 -0.62 7.00 -26.41
N LEU A 263 -1.66 7.81 -26.53
CA LEU A 263 -3.02 7.32 -26.66
C LEU A 263 -3.08 6.42 -27.90
N PRO A 264 -3.67 5.23 -27.81
CA PRO A 264 -4.10 4.52 -29.01
C PRO A 264 -5.02 5.50 -29.74
N ALA A 265 -4.64 5.90 -30.95
CA ALA A 265 -5.15 7.07 -31.67
C ALA A 265 -6.68 7.11 -31.87
N GLN A 266 -7.45 6.12 -31.45
CA GLN A 266 -8.90 6.02 -31.66
C GLN A 266 -9.61 5.03 -30.71
N ALA A 267 -9.34 4.97 -29.43
CA ALA A 267 -10.24 4.23 -28.55
C ALA A 267 -11.55 5.04 -28.39
N PRO A 268 -12.70 4.57 -28.93
CA PRO A 268 -13.95 5.29 -28.77
C PRO A 268 -14.42 5.23 -27.34
N CYS A 269 -15.00 6.32 -26.84
CA CYS A 269 -15.67 6.35 -25.54
C CYS A 269 -17.04 5.66 -25.67
N THR A 270 -17.08 4.33 -25.64
CA THR A 270 -18.27 3.54 -26.04
C THR A 270 -19.06 2.96 -24.89
N TRP A 271 -18.51 2.88 -23.67
CA TRP A 271 -19.21 2.32 -22.52
C TRP A 271 -18.67 2.85 -21.18
N ARG A 272 -19.49 2.72 -20.13
CA ARG A 272 -19.16 3.01 -18.73
C ARG A 272 -19.40 1.78 -17.87
N GLY A 273 -18.96 1.82 -16.62
CA GLY A 273 -19.20 0.75 -15.65
C GLY A 273 -17.94 0.00 -15.26
N HIS A 274 -16.79 0.57 -15.60
CA HIS A 274 -15.52 0.25 -14.97
C HIS A 274 -15.13 1.38 -14.03
N TYR A 275 -14.31 1.02 -13.04
CA TYR A 275 -13.83 1.95 -12.03
C TYR A 275 -12.32 1.89 -11.99
N ALA A 276 -11.68 3.07 -12.05
CA ALA A 276 -10.25 3.21 -11.80
C ALA A 276 -10.03 3.51 -10.33
N LEU A 277 -9.20 2.70 -9.68
CA LEU A 277 -8.76 2.91 -8.32
C LEU A 277 -7.28 3.31 -8.35
N LEU A 278 -6.96 4.55 -7.94
CA LEU A 278 -5.57 4.98 -7.79
C LEU A 278 -4.94 4.20 -6.65
N ALA A 279 -3.96 3.35 -7.00
CA ALA A 279 -3.25 2.52 -6.03
C ALA A 279 -2.27 3.32 -5.16
N GLY A 280 -1.83 4.45 -5.61
CA GLY A 280 -0.82 5.29 -4.97
C GLY A 280 0.51 5.27 -5.75
N PRO A 281 1.58 5.81 -5.21
CA PRO A 281 1.79 6.33 -3.85
C PRO A 281 1.23 7.72 -3.57
N PHE A 282 0.73 8.40 -4.58
CA PHE A 282 0.22 9.77 -4.48
C PHE A 282 -1.20 9.78 -3.90
N VAL A 283 -1.56 10.84 -3.17
CA VAL A 283 -2.91 10.99 -2.62
C VAL A 283 -3.91 11.43 -3.68
N GLU A 284 -3.43 12.14 -4.72
CA GLU A 284 -4.23 12.55 -5.86
C GLU A 284 -3.37 12.60 -7.12
N ALA A 285 -3.94 12.21 -8.25
CA ALA A 285 -3.32 12.29 -9.58
C ALA A 285 -4.34 12.80 -10.60
N ALA A 286 -3.88 13.52 -11.61
CA ALA A 286 -4.70 13.90 -12.76
C ALA A 286 -4.04 13.45 -14.06
N ASP A 287 -4.83 12.93 -14.99
CA ASP A 287 -4.38 12.61 -16.36
C ASP A 287 -4.48 13.80 -17.32
N ASP A 288 -4.18 13.58 -18.58
CA ASP A 288 -4.24 14.62 -19.62
C ASP A 288 -5.68 14.92 -20.10
N ASP A 289 -6.63 14.01 -19.83
CA ASP A 289 -8.07 14.21 -20.09
C ASP A 289 -8.77 14.88 -18.89
N HIS A 290 -8.02 15.38 -17.90
CA HIS A 290 -8.48 16.07 -16.69
C HIS A 290 -9.27 15.20 -15.69
N HIS A 291 -9.22 13.88 -15.78
CA HIS A 291 -9.75 13.04 -14.71
C HIS A 291 -8.89 13.21 -13.47
N VAL A 292 -9.56 13.34 -12.33
CA VAL A 292 -8.90 13.44 -11.02
C VAL A 292 -9.16 12.19 -10.24
N TYR A 293 -8.09 11.43 -9.97
CA TYR A 293 -8.12 10.19 -9.22
C TYR A 293 -7.63 10.45 -7.80
N ARG A 294 -8.38 10.00 -6.80
CA ARG A 294 -7.96 10.05 -5.40
C ARG A 294 -7.61 8.65 -4.91
N ARG A 295 -6.53 8.55 -4.16
CA ARG A 295 -6.05 7.26 -3.65
C ARG A 295 -7.11 6.59 -2.78
N GLY A 296 -7.44 5.35 -3.11
CA GLY A 296 -8.43 4.56 -2.40
C GLY A 296 -9.89 4.87 -2.75
N GLU A 297 -10.15 5.87 -3.62
CA GLU A 297 -11.50 6.23 -4.07
C GLU A 297 -11.70 5.74 -5.52
N PRO A 298 -12.67 4.87 -5.80
CA PRO A 298 -12.93 4.41 -7.15
C PRO A 298 -13.60 5.53 -7.98
N LEU A 299 -13.06 5.81 -9.16
CA LEU A 299 -13.65 6.72 -10.14
C LEU A 299 -14.25 5.92 -11.30
N GLU A 300 -15.52 6.16 -11.64
CA GLU A 300 -16.13 5.55 -12.83
C GLU A 300 -15.48 6.12 -14.10
N ILE A 301 -15.05 5.22 -14.98
CA ILE A 301 -14.31 5.55 -16.21
C ILE A 301 -14.93 4.89 -17.44
N CYS A 302 -14.68 5.47 -18.62
CA CYS A 302 -15.10 4.92 -19.90
C CYS A 302 -14.03 4.02 -20.54
N SER A 303 -14.40 3.34 -21.63
CA SER A 303 -13.51 2.46 -22.40
C SER A 303 -12.22 3.13 -22.88
N LYS A 304 -12.28 4.40 -23.30
CA LYS A 304 -11.11 5.18 -23.69
C LYS A 304 -10.13 5.31 -22.50
N THR A 305 -10.65 5.69 -21.35
CA THR A 305 -9.82 5.85 -20.15
C THR A 305 -9.23 4.52 -19.70
N VAL A 306 -10.00 3.41 -19.76
CA VAL A 306 -9.44 2.07 -19.48
C VAL A 306 -8.22 1.80 -20.36
N ALA A 307 -8.34 2.00 -21.68
CA ALA A 307 -7.24 1.74 -22.61
C ALA A 307 -6.00 2.60 -22.31
N VAL A 308 -6.18 3.83 -21.81
CA VAL A 308 -5.08 4.70 -21.38
C VAL A 308 -4.43 4.15 -20.10
N LEU A 309 -5.22 3.82 -19.09
CA LEU A 309 -4.73 3.38 -17.79
C LEU A 309 -4.10 1.97 -17.81
N GLU A 310 -4.42 1.16 -18.83
CA GLU A 310 -3.80 -0.15 -19.09
C GLU A 310 -2.47 -0.03 -19.86
N THR A 311 -2.04 1.17 -20.27
CA THR A 311 -0.70 1.35 -20.84
C THR A 311 0.37 1.13 -19.78
N GLU A 312 1.55 0.68 -20.17
CA GLU A 312 2.68 0.34 -19.29
C GLU A 312 3.00 1.42 -18.25
N ARG A 313 2.80 2.70 -18.62
CA ARG A 313 3.12 3.85 -17.74
C ARG A 313 2.12 4.08 -16.63
N TYR A 314 0.84 3.75 -16.85
CA TYR A 314 -0.22 3.95 -15.86
C TYR A 314 -0.56 2.67 -15.09
N THR A 315 -0.37 1.50 -15.69
CA THR A 315 -0.69 0.20 -15.08
C THR A 315 -0.16 0.02 -13.66
N PRO A 316 1.06 0.45 -13.29
CA PRO A 316 1.56 0.31 -11.92
C PRO A 316 0.78 1.11 -10.88
N HIS A 317 0.06 2.15 -11.32
CA HIS A 317 -0.62 3.11 -10.45
C HIS A 317 -2.11 2.88 -10.30
N PHE A 318 -2.69 1.99 -11.11
CA PHE A 318 -4.13 1.78 -11.13
C PHE A 318 -4.52 0.31 -10.97
N VAL A 319 -5.65 0.13 -10.32
CA VAL A 319 -6.42 -1.11 -10.38
C VAL A 319 -7.74 -0.80 -11.08
N ILE A 320 -8.03 -1.51 -12.17
CA ILE A 320 -9.28 -1.38 -12.91
C ILE A 320 -10.25 -2.46 -12.40
N LEU A 321 -11.43 -2.04 -11.97
CA LEU A 321 -12.48 -2.88 -11.41
C LEU A 321 -13.75 -2.79 -12.26
N ASN A 322 -14.50 -3.88 -12.36
CA ASN A 322 -15.88 -3.86 -12.88
C ASN A 322 -16.88 -3.49 -11.76
N ARG A 323 -18.17 -3.37 -12.10
CA ARG A 323 -19.24 -3.05 -11.12
C ARG A 323 -19.34 -4.06 -9.96
N ALA A 324 -18.91 -5.29 -10.14
CA ALA A 324 -18.86 -6.29 -9.09
C ALA A 324 -17.58 -6.22 -8.22
N GLY A 325 -16.70 -5.26 -8.47
CA GLY A 325 -15.44 -5.11 -7.75
C GLY A 325 -14.35 -6.10 -8.20
N ASN A 326 -14.56 -6.87 -9.26
CA ASN A 326 -13.55 -7.76 -9.80
C ASN A 326 -12.55 -6.97 -10.65
N ARG A 327 -11.26 -7.32 -10.52
CA ARG A 327 -10.23 -6.77 -11.39
C ARG A 327 -10.50 -7.17 -12.84
N VAL A 328 -10.46 -6.21 -13.75
CA VAL A 328 -10.61 -6.43 -15.18
C VAL A 328 -9.23 -6.45 -15.80
N SER A 329 -8.91 -7.49 -16.56
CA SER A 329 -7.72 -7.55 -17.41
C SER A 329 -8.20 -7.67 -18.86
N GLY A 330 -7.99 -6.62 -19.64
CA GLY A 330 -7.88 -6.67 -21.11
C GLY A 330 -9.04 -7.19 -21.96
N GLU A 331 -10.22 -7.52 -21.42
CA GLU A 331 -11.36 -7.96 -22.26
C GLU A 331 -12.36 -6.82 -22.50
N ALA A 332 -12.49 -6.44 -23.75
CA ALA A 332 -13.49 -5.46 -24.22
C ALA A 332 -14.91 -6.05 -24.10
N VAL A 333 -15.71 -5.52 -23.19
CA VAL A 333 -17.16 -5.76 -23.15
C VAL A 333 -17.84 -4.72 -24.02
N THR A 334 -18.54 -5.16 -25.06
CA THR A 334 -19.32 -4.28 -25.94
C THR A 334 -20.60 -3.81 -25.24
N CYS A 335 -20.86 -2.50 -25.21
CA CYS A 335 -22.11 -1.91 -24.75
C CYS A 335 -22.98 -1.43 -25.91
N ALA A 336 -24.31 -1.46 -25.67
CA ALA A 336 -25.29 -0.91 -26.59
C ALA A 336 -25.28 0.64 -26.62
N PRO A 337 -25.64 1.26 -27.73
CA PRO A 337 -25.40 2.68 -27.99
C PRO A 337 -26.55 3.59 -27.50
N GLU A 338 -26.77 3.70 -26.19
CA GLU A 338 -27.68 4.72 -25.69
C GLU A 338 -27.09 5.43 -24.46
N GLY A 339 -26.61 6.65 -24.66
CA GLY A 339 -26.21 7.58 -23.60
C GLY A 339 -24.84 8.20 -23.81
N GLY A 340 -24.84 9.50 -24.12
CA GLY A 340 -23.63 10.26 -24.38
C GLY A 340 -22.57 10.10 -23.29
N CYS A 341 -21.38 9.78 -23.71
CA CYS A 341 -20.16 9.73 -22.93
C CYS A 341 -19.37 11.04 -23.09
N CYS A 342 -18.81 11.55 -21.99
CA CYS A 342 -17.95 12.73 -21.77
C CYS A 342 -18.67 14.04 -21.66
#